data_c6cdbb4db0e8a18e68dc394a87d4d771
#
_entry.id   c6cdbb4db0e8a18e68dc394a87d4d771
#
_cell.length_a   1.000
_cell.length_b   1.000
_cell.length_c   1.000
_cell.angle_alpha   90.00
_cell.angle_beta   90.00
_cell.angle_gamma   90.00
#
_symmetry.space_group_name_H-M   'P 1'
#
loop_
_entity.id
_entity.type
_entity.pdbx_description
1 polymer ?
#
loop_
_entity_poly.entity_id
_entity_poly.type
_entity_poly.pdbx_seq_one_letter_code
_entity_poly.pdbx_strand_id
1 'polypeptide(L)'
;AEVQTRGNQEILGGKFLAETATQDGWNILGVLNNDMIGNIEGVDGVIDNRAFRIFSEPIPPTLSDSEKGRMRYYGGEVDGISRQLARYVHRMTSQYMPEMNPTMIYRLDRFGRGGHHRPFNDAGFPGIRIMESHENYNRQHQDIRTENGIAYGDVVEGVDFEYCKKLTAVNAIALAGIGWSPTAPQNLKIG
;
A
#
# COMPACT_ATOMS: atom_id res chain seq x y z
N ALA A 1 -15.63 -6.28 12.37
CA ALA A 1 -15.88 -5.53 11.13
C ALA A 1 -16.11 -4.03 11.35
N GLU A 2 -16.33 -3.54 12.53
CA GLU A 2 -16.74 -2.15 12.76
C GLU A 2 -15.66 -1.21 13.31
N VAL A 3 -14.41 -1.54 13.12
CA VAL A 3 -13.32 -0.73 13.65
C VAL A 3 -13.03 0.50 12.80
N GLN A 4 -13.71 0.66 11.68
CA GLN A 4 -13.41 1.69 10.68
C GLN A 4 -14.20 3.00 10.77
N THR A 5 -15.13 3.11 11.62
CA THR A 5 -16.04 4.28 11.62
C THR A 5 -15.42 5.57 12.13
N ARG A 6 -14.21 5.55 12.64
CA ARG A 6 -13.54 6.78 13.10
C ARG A 6 -12.04 6.65 12.87
N GLY A 7 -11.59 7.08 11.74
CA GLY A 7 -10.25 7.22 11.18
C GLY A 7 -8.97 7.02 12.02
N ASN A 8 -9.06 6.82 13.31
CA ASN A 8 -7.93 6.63 14.20
C ASN A 8 -7.87 5.23 14.85
N GLN A 9 -8.94 4.46 14.84
CA GLN A 9 -8.96 3.14 15.52
C GLN A 9 -8.39 2.02 14.66
N GLU A 10 -8.53 2.11 13.35
CA GLU A 10 -8.07 1.09 12.39
C GLU A 10 -6.57 0.87 12.39
N ILE A 11 -5.82 1.88 12.78
CA ILE A 11 -4.36 1.85 12.71
C ILE A 11 -3.69 1.56 14.06
N LEU A 12 -4.45 1.25 15.11
CA LEU A 12 -3.88 1.06 16.46
C LEU A 12 -2.82 -0.05 16.48
N GLY A 13 -3.08 -1.20 15.86
CA GLY A 13 -2.10 -2.28 15.77
C GLY A 13 -0.87 -1.88 14.96
N GLY A 14 -1.07 -1.21 13.83
CA GLY A 14 0.02 -0.67 13.01
C GLY A 14 0.84 0.38 13.76
N LYS A 15 0.17 1.25 14.52
CA LYS A 15 0.83 2.27 15.34
C LYS A 15 1.68 1.64 16.44
N PHE A 16 1.11 0.71 17.21
CA PHE A 16 1.84 -0.01 18.24
C PHE A 16 3.09 -0.69 17.68
N LEU A 17 2.96 -1.38 16.55
CA LEU A 17 4.07 -2.08 15.93
C LEU A 17 5.14 -1.10 15.39
N ALA A 18 4.75 0.01 14.78
CA ALA A 18 5.67 1.04 14.30
C ALA A 18 6.42 1.72 15.46
N GLU A 19 5.74 2.01 16.56
CA GLU A 19 6.34 2.55 17.78
C GLU A 19 7.34 1.55 18.38
N THR A 20 6.97 0.28 18.49
CA THR A 20 7.85 -0.79 18.97
C THR A 20 9.10 -0.91 18.07
N ALA A 21 8.89 -0.95 16.75
CA ALA A 21 9.99 -1.02 15.79
C ALA A 21 10.96 0.16 15.92
N THR A 22 10.43 1.36 16.17
CA THR A 22 11.26 2.55 16.41
C THR A 22 12.04 2.45 17.71
N GLN A 23 11.38 2.04 18.81
CA GLN A 23 12.01 1.90 20.13
C GLN A 23 13.11 0.84 20.13
N ASP A 24 12.85 -0.29 19.49
CA ASP A 24 13.76 -1.43 19.43
C ASP A 24 14.82 -1.31 18.31
N GLY A 25 14.77 -0.24 17.51
CA GLY A 25 15.73 0.01 16.43
C GLY A 25 15.64 -1.00 15.29
N TRP A 26 14.44 -1.47 14.94
CA TRP A 26 14.27 -2.44 13.85
C TRP A 26 14.65 -1.84 12.50
N ASN A 27 15.33 -2.62 11.69
CA ASN A 27 15.61 -2.27 10.30
C ASN A 27 14.50 -2.76 9.39
N ILE A 28 13.45 -1.94 9.20
CA ILE A 28 12.32 -2.25 8.32
C ILE A 28 12.65 -1.81 6.90
N LEU A 29 12.80 -2.76 5.99
CA LEU A 29 13.10 -2.51 4.57
C LEU A 29 11.85 -2.15 3.75
N GLY A 30 10.66 -2.50 4.23
CA GLY A 30 9.41 -2.18 3.57
C GLY A 30 8.19 -2.74 4.27
N VAL A 31 7.10 -2.01 4.20
CA VAL A 31 5.77 -2.42 4.66
C VAL A 31 4.84 -2.50 3.47
N LEU A 32 4.32 -3.70 3.19
CA LEU A 32 3.35 -3.97 2.14
C LEU A 32 1.97 -4.14 2.78
N ASN A 33 1.21 -3.07 2.85
CA ASN A 33 -0.14 -3.10 3.41
C ASN A 33 -1.14 -3.48 2.33
N ASN A 34 -1.74 -4.66 2.47
CA ASN A 34 -2.79 -5.13 1.59
C ASN A 34 -4.14 -4.80 2.22
N ASP A 35 -4.88 -3.93 1.55
CA ASP A 35 -6.16 -3.45 2.07
C ASP A 35 -7.16 -3.33 0.91
N MET A 36 -8.19 -4.15 0.98
CA MET A 36 -9.17 -4.41 -0.08
C MET A 36 -8.50 -4.99 -1.34
N ILE A 37 -8.18 -6.28 -1.27
CA ILE A 37 -7.51 -7.02 -2.35
C ILE A 37 -8.34 -8.18 -2.91
N GLY A 38 -9.63 -8.23 -2.58
CA GLY A 38 -10.51 -9.34 -2.92
C GLY A 38 -11.63 -9.01 -3.90
N ASN A 39 -11.92 -7.74 -4.12
CA ASN A 39 -13.00 -7.33 -5.01
C ASN A 39 -12.47 -7.02 -6.41
N ILE A 40 -13.18 -7.48 -7.43
CA ILE A 40 -12.85 -7.23 -8.85
C ILE A 40 -13.91 -6.42 -9.58
N GLU A 41 -15.07 -6.18 -8.96
CA GLU A 41 -16.22 -5.50 -9.56
C GLU A 41 -16.47 -4.16 -8.86
N GLY A 42 -16.28 -3.07 -9.58
CA GLY A 42 -16.57 -1.73 -9.09
C GLY A 42 -18.06 -1.38 -9.05
N VAL A 43 -18.42 -0.31 -8.33
CA VAL A 43 -19.78 0.24 -8.36
C VAL A 43 -20.17 0.76 -9.74
N ASP A 44 -19.21 1.00 -10.60
CA ASP A 44 -19.37 1.39 -12.01
C ASP A 44 -19.66 0.20 -12.92
N GLY A 45 -19.71 -1.02 -12.38
CA GLY A 45 -19.93 -2.27 -13.12
C GLY A 45 -18.71 -2.78 -13.88
N VAL A 46 -17.55 -2.12 -13.76
CA VAL A 46 -16.31 -2.60 -14.36
C VAL A 46 -15.78 -3.78 -13.58
N ILE A 47 -15.49 -4.87 -14.27
CA ILE A 47 -14.86 -6.08 -13.71
C ILE A 47 -13.42 -6.14 -14.20
N ASP A 48 -12.47 -6.10 -13.28
CA ASP A 48 -11.05 -6.19 -13.57
C ASP A 48 -10.32 -7.01 -12.50
N ASN A 49 -9.76 -8.14 -12.92
CA ASN A 49 -8.97 -9.05 -12.08
C ASN A 49 -7.47 -9.02 -12.40
N ARG A 50 -7.00 -7.95 -13.02
CA ARG A 50 -5.59 -7.75 -13.40
C ARG A 50 -5.01 -6.46 -12.84
N ALA A 51 -5.78 -5.37 -12.88
CA ALA A 51 -5.30 -4.09 -12.39
C ALA A 51 -5.37 -4.00 -10.86
N PHE A 52 -4.38 -3.32 -10.29
CA PHE A 52 -4.35 -2.96 -8.88
C PHE A 52 -3.58 -1.64 -8.69
N ARG A 53 -3.81 -0.98 -7.58
CA ARG A 53 -3.19 0.31 -7.24
C ARG A 53 -2.12 0.14 -6.19
N ILE A 54 -1.03 0.91 -6.33
CA ILE A 54 0.05 1.00 -5.35
C ILE A 54 0.15 2.45 -4.88
N PHE A 55 -0.31 2.72 -3.67
CA PHE A 55 -0.22 4.03 -3.04
C PHE A 55 1.12 4.21 -2.36
N SER A 56 1.73 5.38 -2.50
CA SER A 56 3.01 5.68 -1.87
C SER A 56 3.14 7.15 -1.51
N GLU A 57 3.60 7.40 -0.30
CA GLU A 57 3.87 8.74 0.19
C GLU A 57 5.05 9.38 -0.57
N PRO A 58 4.96 10.68 -0.92
CA PRO A 58 6.05 11.35 -1.63
C PRO A 58 7.24 11.69 -0.72
N ILE A 59 6.96 12.31 0.42
CA ILE A 59 7.97 12.89 1.32
C ILE A 59 7.72 12.38 2.73
N PRO A 60 8.67 11.67 3.36
CA PRO A 60 8.53 11.26 4.75
C PRO A 60 8.32 12.48 5.67
N PRO A 61 7.35 12.42 6.60
CA PRO A 61 7.07 13.54 7.50
C PRO A 61 8.22 13.82 8.46
N THR A 62 9.08 12.84 8.71
CA THR A 62 10.24 12.91 9.60
C THR A 62 11.39 13.79 9.09
N LEU A 63 11.39 14.16 7.82
CA LEU A 63 12.41 15.03 7.26
C LEU A 63 12.31 16.45 7.83
N SER A 64 13.46 17.08 8.05
CA SER A 64 13.56 18.49 8.40
C SER A 64 13.07 19.39 7.27
N ASP A 65 12.70 20.63 7.59
CA ASP A 65 12.27 21.61 6.58
C ASP A 65 13.38 21.93 5.57
N SER A 66 14.65 21.87 5.99
CA SER A 66 15.79 22.03 5.10
C SER A 66 15.89 20.90 4.09
N GLU A 67 15.68 19.65 4.52
CA GLU A 67 15.66 18.49 3.62
C GLU A 67 14.48 18.54 2.67
N LYS A 68 13.28 18.82 3.17
CA LYS A 68 12.09 19.04 2.33
C LYS A 68 12.32 20.16 1.31
N GLY A 69 12.95 21.26 1.72
CA GLY A 69 13.32 22.36 0.85
C GLY A 69 14.26 21.95 -0.28
N ARG A 70 15.29 21.15 0.03
CA ARG A 70 16.22 20.61 -0.99
C ARG A 70 15.54 19.68 -1.99
N MET A 71 14.61 18.84 -1.55
CA MET A 71 13.88 17.91 -2.42
C MET A 71 13.17 18.60 -3.58
N ARG A 72 12.74 19.86 -3.41
CA ARG A 72 12.10 20.64 -4.48
C ARG A 72 13.03 20.88 -5.68
N TYR A 73 14.34 20.93 -5.46
CA TYR A 73 15.31 21.17 -6.53
C TYR A 73 15.86 19.91 -7.16
N TYR A 74 15.77 18.78 -6.46
CA TYR A 74 16.32 17.50 -6.92
C TYR A 74 15.26 16.50 -7.36
N GLY A 75 13.97 16.88 -7.36
CA GLY A 75 12.86 15.97 -7.66
C GLY A 75 12.68 14.87 -6.62
N GLY A 76 13.13 15.11 -5.38
CA GLY A 76 13.14 14.12 -4.32
C GLY A 76 11.75 13.63 -3.90
N GLU A 77 10.69 14.37 -4.21
CA GLU A 77 9.31 13.94 -4.00
C GLU A 77 8.93 12.71 -4.82
N VAL A 78 9.66 12.38 -5.88
CA VAL A 78 9.51 11.14 -6.63
C VAL A 78 10.46 10.05 -6.17
N ASP A 79 11.47 10.38 -5.36
CA ASP A 79 12.50 9.47 -4.86
C ASP A 79 12.41 9.20 -3.36
N GLY A 80 11.32 9.61 -2.70
CA GLY A 80 11.03 9.22 -1.33
C GLY A 80 11.04 7.69 -1.16
N ILE A 81 11.40 7.22 0.03
CA ILE A 81 11.63 5.79 0.32
C ILE A 81 10.41 4.91 -0.02
N SER A 82 9.20 5.39 0.30
CA SER A 82 7.95 4.68 -0.06
C SER A 82 7.71 4.68 -1.58
N ARG A 83 8.11 5.74 -2.30
CA ARG A 83 8.08 5.79 -3.76
C ARG A 83 9.03 4.80 -4.40
N GLN A 84 10.23 4.64 -3.84
CA GLN A 84 11.20 3.65 -4.30
C GLN A 84 10.67 2.24 -4.11
N LEU A 85 10.05 1.95 -2.95
CA LEU A 85 9.40 0.67 -2.67
C LEU A 85 8.25 0.41 -3.65
N ALA A 86 7.40 1.40 -3.92
CA ALA A 86 6.30 1.28 -4.89
C ALA A 86 6.80 0.99 -6.31
N ARG A 87 7.83 1.72 -6.77
CA ARG A 87 8.46 1.45 -8.08
C ARG A 87 9.11 0.07 -8.14
N TYR A 88 9.69 -0.36 -7.03
CA TYR A 88 10.25 -1.70 -6.94
C TYR A 88 9.17 -2.76 -7.11
N VAL A 89 8.06 -2.69 -6.36
CA VAL A 89 6.94 -3.62 -6.48
C VAL A 89 6.34 -3.58 -7.89
N HIS A 90 6.14 -2.38 -8.46
CA HIS A 90 5.66 -2.22 -9.83
C HIS A 90 6.58 -2.94 -10.83
N ARG A 91 7.89 -2.73 -10.76
CA ARG A 91 8.87 -3.36 -11.66
C ARG A 91 8.89 -4.87 -11.49
N MET A 92 8.91 -5.37 -10.26
CA MET A 92 8.88 -6.80 -9.98
C MET A 92 7.61 -7.46 -10.53
N THR A 93 6.47 -6.81 -10.35
CA THR A 93 5.19 -7.28 -10.93
C THR A 93 5.29 -7.34 -12.45
N SER A 94 5.69 -6.25 -13.10
CA SER A 94 5.78 -6.20 -14.57
C SER A 94 6.75 -7.23 -15.15
N GLN A 95 7.79 -7.60 -14.41
CA GLN A 95 8.79 -8.56 -14.85
C GLN A 95 8.36 -10.02 -14.65
N TYR A 96 7.72 -10.34 -13.52
CA TYR A 96 7.44 -11.73 -13.14
C TYR A 96 5.97 -12.12 -13.22
N MET A 97 5.08 -11.13 -13.34
CA MET A 97 3.63 -11.31 -13.51
C MET A 97 3.10 -10.35 -14.58
N PRO A 98 3.53 -10.48 -15.84
CA PRO A 98 3.20 -9.54 -16.90
C PRO A 98 1.69 -9.46 -17.23
N GLU A 99 0.90 -10.43 -16.74
CA GLU A 99 -0.56 -10.41 -16.83
C GLU A 99 -1.20 -9.42 -15.87
N MET A 100 -0.47 -8.97 -14.84
CA MET A 100 -0.95 -7.98 -13.87
C MET A 100 -0.62 -6.55 -14.32
N ASN A 101 -1.50 -5.62 -14.00
CA ASN A 101 -1.39 -4.23 -14.41
C ASN A 101 -1.32 -3.30 -13.18
N PRO A 102 -0.14 -3.11 -12.57
CA PRO A 102 0.02 -2.21 -11.43
C PRO A 102 -0.09 -0.74 -11.84
N THR A 103 -0.87 0.03 -11.12
CA THR A 103 -1.00 1.48 -11.29
C THR A 103 -0.42 2.20 -10.06
N MET A 104 0.58 3.03 -10.28
CA MET A 104 1.17 3.82 -9.19
C MET A 104 0.30 5.03 -8.87
N ILE A 105 -0.08 5.18 -7.62
CA ILE A 105 -0.82 6.31 -7.08
C ILE A 105 0.12 7.14 -6.19
N TYR A 106 0.40 8.36 -6.65
CA TYR A 106 1.40 9.25 -6.06
C TYR A 106 0.87 10.04 -4.86
N ARG A 107 0.32 9.35 -3.87
CA ARG A 107 -0.13 9.89 -2.58
C ARG A 107 -0.17 8.79 -1.53
N LEU A 108 -0.16 9.17 -0.26
CA LEU A 108 -0.14 8.27 0.88
C LEU A 108 -1.28 7.23 0.84
N ASP A 109 -2.52 7.69 0.62
CA ASP A 109 -3.73 6.87 0.58
C ASP A 109 -4.85 7.61 -0.17
N ARG A 110 -6.05 7.03 -0.19
CA ARG A 110 -7.28 7.72 -0.59
C ARG A 110 -7.56 8.88 0.36
N PHE A 111 -8.19 9.93 -0.14
CA PHE A 111 -8.54 11.10 0.66
C PHE A 111 -9.47 10.71 1.83
N GLY A 112 -9.13 11.13 3.05
CA GLY A 112 -9.90 10.85 4.25
C GLY A 112 -9.84 9.38 4.72
N ARG A 113 -8.95 8.57 4.13
CA ARG A 113 -8.73 7.17 4.49
C ARG A 113 -7.31 6.96 5.01
N GLY A 114 -7.06 5.78 5.55
CA GLY A 114 -5.75 5.35 6.00
C GLY A 114 -5.63 3.83 5.95
N GLY A 115 -4.46 3.34 6.28
CA GLY A 115 -4.18 1.92 6.37
C GLY A 115 -3.01 1.68 7.32
N HIS A 116 -2.70 0.43 7.61
CA HIS A 116 -1.64 0.07 8.57
C HIS A 116 -0.22 0.46 8.14
N HIS A 117 0.00 0.83 6.87
CA HIS A 117 1.28 1.39 6.40
C HIS A 117 1.53 2.80 6.94
N ARG A 118 0.47 3.58 7.18
CA ARG A 118 0.58 4.99 7.57
C ARG A 118 1.39 5.22 8.85
N PRO A 119 1.18 4.52 9.97
CA PRO A 119 2.01 4.69 11.16
C PRO A 119 3.50 4.42 10.92
N PHE A 120 3.83 3.51 10.02
CA PHE A 120 5.21 3.26 9.62
C PHE A 120 5.79 4.41 8.79
N ASN A 121 5.00 4.99 7.89
CA ASN A 121 5.39 6.20 7.17
C ASN A 121 5.61 7.38 8.13
N ASP A 122 4.71 7.55 9.11
CA ASP A 122 4.80 8.58 10.15
C ASP A 122 6.06 8.41 11.01
N ALA A 123 6.53 7.16 11.19
CA ALA A 123 7.78 6.83 11.88
C ALA A 123 9.02 6.88 10.96
N GLY A 124 8.87 7.17 9.67
CA GLY A 124 9.97 7.29 8.71
C GLY A 124 10.36 5.98 8.01
N PHE A 125 9.59 4.89 8.19
CA PHE A 125 9.80 3.65 7.46
C PHE A 125 9.14 3.65 6.08
N PRO A 126 9.70 2.93 5.09
CA PRO A 126 9.06 2.78 3.79
C PRO A 126 7.79 1.94 3.89
N GLY A 127 6.66 2.49 3.49
CA GLY A 127 5.38 1.80 3.50
C GLY A 127 4.53 2.15 2.29
N ILE A 128 3.85 1.14 1.74
CA ILE A 128 2.93 1.29 0.62
C ILE A 128 1.62 0.56 0.91
N ARG A 129 0.56 0.99 0.22
CA ARG A 129 -0.70 0.26 0.19
C ARG A 129 -0.92 -0.37 -1.17
N ILE A 130 -1.26 -1.65 -1.18
CA ILE A 130 -1.71 -2.41 -2.35
C ILE A 130 -3.23 -2.57 -2.23
N MET A 131 -3.94 -2.25 -3.31
CA MET A 131 -5.40 -2.19 -3.31
C MET A 131 -5.97 -2.52 -4.69
N GLU A 132 -7.16 -3.08 -4.73
CA GLU A 132 -7.93 -3.26 -5.96
C GLU A 132 -8.09 -1.96 -6.75
N SER A 133 -8.27 -2.06 -8.09
CA SER A 133 -8.46 -0.90 -8.97
C SER A 133 -9.82 -0.26 -8.84
N HIS A 134 -10.88 -1.07 -8.84
CA HIS A 134 -12.27 -0.63 -8.86
C HIS A 134 -12.93 -0.94 -7.52
N GLU A 135 -13.26 0.12 -6.78
CA GLU A 135 -13.88 -0.01 -5.47
C GLU A 135 -15.38 -0.27 -5.57
N ASN A 136 -15.89 -1.13 -4.70
CA ASN A 136 -17.31 -1.35 -4.55
C ASN A 136 -17.78 -0.88 -3.16
N TYR A 137 -18.27 0.35 -3.09
CA TYR A 137 -18.72 0.97 -1.85
C TYR A 137 -19.96 0.27 -1.25
N ASN A 138 -20.69 -0.53 -2.03
CA ASN A 138 -21.80 -1.30 -1.51
C ASN A 138 -21.35 -2.50 -0.67
N ARG A 139 -20.07 -2.91 -0.83
CA ARG A 139 -19.45 -4.03 -0.12
C ARG A 139 -18.53 -3.59 1.03
N GLN A 140 -18.22 -2.29 1.13
CA GLN A 140 -17.30 -1.75 2.14
C GLN A 140 -18.06 -1.20 3.32
N HIS A 141 -17.83 -1.73 4.54
CA HIS A 141 -18.40 -1.20 5.80
C HIS A 141 -19.93 -1.05 5.76
N GLN A 142 -20.60 -1.98 5.13
CA GLN A 142 -22.05 -1.99 4.98
C GLN A 142 -22.62 -3.16 5.78
N ASP A 143 -23.76 -2.92 6.42
CA ASP A 143 -24.57 -4.01 6.95
C ASP A 143 -25.12 -4.85 5.80
N ILE A 144 -25.19 -6.16 6.02
CA ILE A 144 -25.74 -7.10 5.04
C ILE A 144 -27.23 -6.83 4.85
N ARG A 145 -27.61 -6.34 3.68
CA ARG A 145 -29.00 -6.03 3.34
C ARG A 145 -29.19 -5.97 1.83
N THR A 146 -30.42 -6.03 1.41
CA THR A 146 -30.81 -5.67 0.03
C THR A 146 -31.74 -4.46 0.10
N GLU A 147 -31.39 -3.42 -0.64
CA GLU A 147 -32.16 -2.18 -0.69
C GLU A 147 -32.25 -1.69 -2.14
N ASN A 148 -33.47 -1.45 -2.62
CA ASN A 148 -33.73 -1.04 -4.02
C ASN A 148 -33.11 -1.98 -5.08
N GLY A 149 -33.04 -3.28 -4.79
CA GLY A 149 -32.46 -4.28 -5.69
C GLY A 149 -30.92 -4.36 -5.63
N ILE A 150 -30.27 -3.55 -4.80
CA ILE A 150 -28.83 -3.55 -4.61
C ILE A 150 -28.48 -4.37 -3.36
N ALA A 151 -27.55 -5.32 -3.49
CA ALA A 151 -27.03 -6.07 -2.37
C ALA A 151 -25.87 -5.29 -1.71
N TYR A 152 -25.96 -5.09 -0.40
CA TYR A 152 -24.94 -4.46 0.43
C TYR A 152 -24.34 -5.49 1.38
N GLY A 153 -23.12 -5.25 1.79
CA GLY A 153 -22.43 -6.01 2.82
C GLY A 153 -21.11 -6.60 2.36
N ASP A 154 -20.26 -6.81 3.34
CA ASP A 154 -18.97 -7.45 3.18
C ASP A 154 -19.17 -8.97 3.38
N VAL A 155 -19.42 -9.66 2.30
CA VAL A 155 -19.71 -11.11 2.27
C VAL A 155 -18.68 -11.85 1.42
N VAL A 156 -18.46 -13.13 1.75
CA VAL A 156 -17.45 -13.96 1.08
C VAL A 156 -17.72 -14.16 -0.40
N GLU A 157 -18.97 -14.14 -0.81
CA GLU A 157 -19.40 -14.26 -2.22
C GLU A 157 -18.93 -13.08 -3.08
N GLY A 158 -18.60 -11.95 -2.45
CA GLY A 158 -18.02 -10.78 -3.11
C GLY A 158 -16.49 -10.87 -3.31
N VAL A 159 -15.85 -11.94 -2.84
CA VAL A 159 -14.39 -12.12 -2.89
C VAL A 159 -14.00 -13.01 -4.06
N ASP A 160 -13.17 -12.48 -4.96
CA ASP A 160 -12.48 -13.26 -5.98
C ASP A 160 -11.15 -13.79 -5.43
N PHE A 161 -11.14 -15.08 -5.08
CA PHE A 161 -9.95 -15.73 -4.50
C PHE A 161 -8.79 -15.87 -5.48
N GLU A 162 -9.05 -15.95 -6.79
CA GLU A 162 -7.99 -15.98 -7.79
C GLU A 162 -7.30 -14.61 -7.90
N TYR A 163 -8.04 -13.53 -7.75
CA TYR A 163 -7.45 -12.20 -7.67
C TYR A 163 -6.64 -12.01 -6.37
N CYS A 164 -7.17 -12.43 -5.22
CA CYS A 164 -6.42 -12.47 -3.96
C CYS A 164 -5.11 -13.24 -4.09
N LYS A 165 -5.15 -14.42 -4.72
CA LYS A 165 -3.97 -15.25 -5.00
C LYS A 165 -2.94 -14.50 -5.85
N LYS A 166 -3.37 -13.82 -6.91
CA LYS A 166 -2.47 -13.01 -7.75
C LYS A 166 -1.79 -11.90 -6.95
N LEU A 167 -2.55 -11.14 -6.16
CA LEU A 167 -1.97 -10.09 -5.31
C LEU A 167 -1.07 -10.66 -4.21
N THR A 168 -1.37 -11.83 -3.67
CA THR A 168 -0.47 -12.56 -2.77
C THR A 168 0.84 -12.91 -3.47
N ALA A 169 0.80 -13.37 -4.71
CA ALA A 169 1.99 -13.66 -5.51
C ALA A 169 2.82 -12.39 -5.78
N VAL A 170 2.20 -11.25 -6.06
CA VAL A 170 2.88 -9.95 -6.17
C VAL A 170 3.67 -9.64 -4.89
N ASN A 171 3.05 -9.81 -3.73
CA ASN A 171 3.72 -9.61 -2.45
C ASN A 171 4.88 -10.60 -2.24
N ALA A 172 4.66 -11.88 -2.53
CA ALA A 172 5.69 -12.90 -2.37
C ALA A 172 6.92 -12.63 -3.25
N ILE A 173 6.72 -12.23 -4.50
CA ILE A 173 7.80 -11.84 -5.42
C ILE A 173 8.56 -10.64 -4.88
N ALA A 174 7.86 -9.61 -4.41
CA ALA A 174 8.49 -8.41 -3.85
C ALA A 174 9.31 -8.75 -2.60
N LEU A 175 8.75 -9.52 -1.68
CA LEU A 175 9.41 -9.94 -0.44
C LEU A 175 10.64 -10.84 -0.72
N ALA A 176 10.51 -11.79 -1.64
CA ALA A 176 11.63 -12.65 -2.04
C ALA A 176 12.78 -11.82 -2.61
N GLY A 177 12.49 -10.89 -3.50
CA GLY A 177 13.52 -10.04 -4.08
C GLY A 177 14.18 -9.10 -3.08
N ILE A 178 13.44 -8.57 -2.09
CA ILE A 178 14.02 -7.79 -0.99
C ILE A 178 14.90 -8.69 -0.11
N GLY A 179 14.41 -9.88 0.24
CA GLY A 179 15.15 -10.83 1.10
C GLY A 179 16.43 -11.38 0.48
N TRP A 180 16.52 -11.44 -0.85
CA TRP A 180 17.71 -11.88 -1.57
C TRP A 180 18.56 -10.73 -2.11
N SER A 181 18.15 -9.48 -1.87
CA SER A 181 18.95 -8.34 -2.31
C SER A 181 20.30 -8.31 -1.58
N PRO A 182 21.40 -7.96 -2.29
CA PRO A 182 22.67 -7.73 -1.62
C PRO A 182 22.56 -6.55 -0.65
N THR A 183 23.39 -6.54 0.37
CA THR A 183 23.51 -5.38 1.26
C THR A 183 23.88 -4.14 0.46
N ALA A 184 23.37 -2.98 0.89
CA ALA A 184 23.71 -1.72 0.25
C ALA A 184 25.24 -1.52 0.22
N PRO A 185 25.80 -0.98 -0.88
CA PRO A 185 27.22 -0.69 -0.98
C PRO A 185 27.67 0.20 0.19
N GLN A 186 28.73 -0.21 0.86
CA GLN A 186 29.34 0.58 1.94
C GLN A 186 30.53 1.37 1.39
N ASN A 187 30.80 2.53 1.98
CA ASN A 187 31.94 3.38 1.65
C ASN A 187 31.97 3.93 0.21
N LEU A 188 30.79 4.21 -0.37
CA LEU A 188 30.71 4.94 -1.63
C LEU A 188 31.40 6.31 -1.48
N LYS A 189 32.50 6.51 -2.20
CA LYS A 189 33.11 7.82 -2.38
C LYS A 189 32.64 8.38 -3.70
N ILE A 190 31.95 9.52 -3.65
CA ILE A 190 31.65 10.30 -4.83
C ILE A 190 32.88 11.14 -5.10
N GLY A 191 33.54 10.92 -6.24
CA GLY A 191 34.68 11.71 -6.70
C GLY A 191 34.27 13.07 -7.19
#